data_42012c32471bfae1f56014cb4cde785a
#
_entry.id   42012c32471bfae1f56014cb4cde785a
#
_cell.length_a   1.000
_cell.length_b   1.000
_cell.length_c   1.000
_cell.angle_alpha   90.00
_cell.angle_beta   90.00
_cell.angle_gamma   90.00
#
_symmetry.space_group_name_H-M   'P 1'
#
loop_
_entity.id
_entity.type
_entity.pdbx_description
1 polymer ?
#
loop_
_entity_poly.entity_id
_entity_poly.type
_entity_poly.pdbx_seq_one_letter_code
_entity_poly.pdbx_strand_id
1 'polypeptide(L)'
;MTREEQLNYCSICKHQQFRMNIGIVCRLTDCIADFEDACENYVEDTDLMNRLHRKKISIDAKTAGTSKRFVNYIIDSIAISILYLLILSVVGIIFIKTNPEILNFLLNDSQYLNYLLFIFVMLGYYFIFESFTGRTIGKYITKTTVVDKEGRKPVVKMVFIRTICRLIPFELLSYLGEGKPGWHDTLSGTTTINK
;
A
#
# COMPACT_ATOMS: atom_id res chain seq x y z
N MET A 1 -24.86 8.81 -14.43
CA MET A 1 -23.47 8.99 -13.91
C MET A 1 -23.36 8.40 -12.50
N THR A 2 -22.27 7.72 -12.19
CA THR A 2 -22.03 7.18 -10.82
C THR A 2 -21.62 8.29 -9.85
N ARG A 3 -21.78 8.06 -8.55
CA ARG A 3 -21.33 9.01 -7.52
C ARG A 3 -19.83 9.34 -7.60
N GLU A 4 -19.01 8.40 -7.98
CA GLU A 4 -17.58 8.63 -8.19
C GLU A 4 -17.30 9.55 -9.37
N GLU A 5 -18.03 9.41 -10.46
CA GLU A 5 -17.93 10.29 -11.62
C GLU A 5 -18.35 11.71 -11.28
N GLN A 6 -19.48 11.90 -10.59
CA GLN A 6 -19.94 13.21 -10.12
C GLN A 6 -18.88 13.89 -9.21
N LEU A 7 -18.27 13.11 -8.29
CA LEU A 7 -17.21 13.62 -7.42
C LEU A 7 -15.96 14.03 -8.20
N ASN A 8 -15.61 13.33 -9.29
CA ASN A 8 -14.49 13.71 -10.15
C ASN A 8 -14.72 15.09 -10.79
N TYR A 9 -15.93 15.36 -11.28
CA TYR A 9 -16.29 16.70 -11.80
C TYR A 9 -16.23 17.76 -10.69
N CYS A 10 -16.87 17.51 -9.55
CA CYS A 10 -16.92 18.46 -8.45
C CYS A 10 -15.56 18.75 -7.84
N SER A 11 -14.64 17.76 -7.83
CA SER A 11 -13.30 17.91 -7.23
C SER A 11 -12.40 18.91 -7.94
N ILE A 12 -12.69 19.24 -9.20
CA ILE A 12 -11.93 20.20 -10.02
C ILE A 12 -12.75 21.42 -10.41
N CYS A 13 -13.95 21.61 -9.81
CA CYS A 13 -14.82 22.73 -10.06
C CYS A 13 -14.48 23.93 -9.17
N LYS A 14 -14.52 25.16 -9.71
CA LYS A 14 -14.35 26.41 -8.94
C LYS A 14 -15.37 26.59 -7.80
N HIS A 15 -16.53 25.95 -7.94
CA HIS A 15 -17.62 26.04 -6.96
C HIS A 15 -17.57 24.94 -5.90
N GLN A 16 -16.50 24.14 -5.87
CA GLN A 16 -16.35 23.12 -4.84
C GLN A 16 -16.16 23.74 -3.44
N GLN A 17 -16.78 23.12 -2.45
CA GLN A 17 -16.56 23.39 -1.05
C GLN A 17 -16.51 22.06 -0.27
N PHE A 18 -15.54 21.90 0.61
CA PHE A 18 -15.46 20.70 1.46
C PHE A 18 -16.16 20.95 2.80
N ARG A 19 -17.10 20.07 3.17
CA ARG A 19 -17.73 20.04 4.50
C ARG A 19 -17.40 18.73 5.22
N MET A 20 -16.95 18.81 6.47
CA MET A 20 -16.46 17.65 7.25
C MET A 20 -17.45 16.49 7.32
N ASN A 21 -18.76 16.76 7.40
CA ASN A 21 -19.77 15.72 7.58
C ASN A 21 -20.34 15.16 6.27
N ILE A 22 -20.16 15.86 5.14
CA ILE A 22 -20.86 15.55 3.88
C ILE A 22 -19.86 15.30 2.73
N GLY A 23 -18.64 15.84 2.85
CA GLY A 23 -17.63 15.78 1.79
C GLY A 23 -17.69 16.99 0.84
N ILE A 24 -17.50 16.76 -0.45
CA ILE A 24 -17.54 17.81 -1.46
C ILE A 24 -18.98 18.18 -1.79
N VAL A 25 -19.33 19.46 -1.61
CA VAL A 25 -20.62 20.08 -1.96
C VAL A 25 -20.40 21.24 -2.94
N CYS A 26 -21.44 21.61 -3.68
CA CYS A 26 -21.41 22.77 -4.55
C CYS A 26 -21.67 24.04 -3.71
N ARG A 27 -20.81 25.05 -3.85
CA ARG A 27 -20.97 26.34 -3.18
C ARG A 27 -22.19 27.13 -3.63
N LEU A 28 -22.66 26.89 -4.86
CA LEU A 28 -23.81 27.61 -5.43
C LEU A 28 -25.15 27.05 -4.92
N THR A 29 -25.25 25.73 -4.82
CA THR A 29 -26.49 25.04 -4.44
C THR A 29 -26.49 24.57 -2.99
N ASP A 30 -25.32 24.58 -2.33
CA ASP A 30 -25.07 24.06 -1.00
C ASP A 30 -25.41 22.55 -0.82
N CYS A 31 -25.58 21.85 -1.96
CA CYS A 31 -25.98 20.46 -2.05
C CYS A 31 -24.85 19.56 -2.56
N ILE A 32 -25.02 18.27 -2.33
CA ILE A 32 -24.21 17.22 -2.96
C ILE A 32 -24.53 17.19 -4.46
N ALA A 33 -23.56 16.79 -5.29
CA ALA A 33 -23.81 16.60 -6.73
C ALA A 33 -24.94 15.60 -6.97
N ASP A 34 -25.93 15.97 -7.80
CA ASP A 34 -27.11 15.20 -8.13
C ASP A 34 -27.45 15.22 -9.64
N PHE A 35 -26.49 15.61 -10.48
CA PHE A 35 -26.65 15.66 -11.94
C PHE A 35 -26.44 14.28 -12.59
N GLU A 36 -27.19 13.99 -13.65
CA GLU A 36 -27.13 12.70 -14.35
C GLU A 36 -26.03 12.66 -15.42
N ASP A 37 -25.89 13.70 -16.23
CA ASP A 37 -24.92 13.77 -17.33
C ASP A 37 -23.82 14.80 -17.10
N ALA A 38 -24.19 16.07 -16.89
CA ALA A 38 -23.24 17.16 -16.66
C ALA A 38 -23.84 18.22 -15.73
N CYS A 39 -23.00 18.89 -14.94
CA CYS A 39 -23.42 20.01 -14.12
C CYS A 39 -23.48 21.29 -14.97
N GLU A 40 -24.65 21.94 -15.07
CA GLU A 40 -24.85 23.19 -15.84
C GLU A 40 -23.96 24.34 -15.33
N ASN A 41 -23.65 24.35 -14.05
CA ASN A 41 -22.81 25.36 -13.41
C ASN A 41 -21.34 24.94 -13.28
N TYR A 42 -20.90 23.93 -14.05
CA TYR A 42 -19.52 23.47 -13.98
C TYR A 42 -18.58 24.52 -14.57
N VAL A 43 -17.66 24.98 -13.74
CA VAL A 43 -16.54 25.85 -14.15
C VAL A 43 -15.24 25.21 -13.67
N GLU A 44 -14.40 24.79 -14.62
CA GLU A 44 -13.11 24.19 -14.32
C GLU A 44 -12.19 25.17 -13.60
N ASP A 45 -11.60 24.71 -12.48
CA ASP A 45 -10.54 25.43 -11.78
C ASP A 45 -9.19 25.05 -12.37
N THR A 46 -8.74 25.83 -13.34
CA THR A 46 -7.47 25.62 -14.05
C THR A 46 -6.27 25.70 -13.12
N ASP A 47 -6.32 26.51 -12.07
CA ASP A 47 -5.23 26.60 -11.09
C ASP A 47 -5.15 25.34 -10.22
N LEU A 48 -6.30 24.83 -9.80
CA LEU A 48 -6.39 23.58 -9.06
C LEU A 48 -5.93 22.39 -9.91
N MET A 49 -6.41 22.32 -11.16
CA MET A 49 -5.97 21.32 -12.14
C MET A 49 -4.45 21.35 -12.34
N ASN A 50 -3.89 22.52 -12.54
CA ASN A 50 -2.43 22.69 -12.70
C ASN A 50 -1.66 22.29 -11.44
N ARG A 51 -2.22 22.55 -10.25
CA ARG A 51 -1.61 22.08 -8.96
C ARG A 51 -1.66 20.58 -8.84
N LEU A 52 -2.79 19.95 -9.14
CA LEU A 52 -2.94 18.49 -9.10
C LEU A 52 -2.02 17.82 -10.13
N HIS A 53 -1.97 18.36 -11.35
CA HIS A 53 -1.09 17.85 -12.40
C HIS A 53 0.38 17.96 -12.04
N ARG A 54 0.84 19.13 -11.55
CA ARG A 54 2.21 19.32 -11.05
C ARG A 54 2.55 18.37 -9.90
N LYS A 55 1.60 18.15 -8.99
CA LYS A 55 1.78 17.22 -7.86
C LYS A 55 1.94 15.78 -8.35
N LYS A 56 1.09 15.35 -9.32
CA LYS A 56 1.20 14.03 -9.94
C LYS A 56 2.56 13.84 -10.63
N ILE A 57 2.97 14.79 -11.48
CA ILE A 57 4.27 14.75 -12.14
C ILE A 57 5.42 14.68 -11.11
N SER A 58 5.34 15.42 -10.01
CA SER A 58 6.38 15.39 -8.98
C SER A 58 6.46 14.04 -8.24
N ILE A 59 5.34 13.34 -8.06
CA ILE A 59 5.29 12.00 -7.48
C ILE A 59 5.85 10.99 -8.48
N ASP A 60 5.43 11.06 -9.74
CA ASP A 60 5.91 10.17 -10.80
C ASP A 60 7.43 10.31 -11.02
N ALA A 61 7.95 11.53 -11.01
CA ALA A 61 9.39 11.79 -11.10
C ALA A 61 10.20 11.25 -9.91
N LYS A 62 9.57 11.11 -8.74
CA LYS A 62 10.19 10.53 -7.53
C LYS A 62 9.96 9.03 -7.40
N THR A 63 9.22 8.41 -8.31
CA THR A 63 8.93 6.97 -8.23
C THR A 63 10.23 6.16 -8.21
N ALA A 64 10.31 5.21 -7.28
CA ALA A 64 11.48 4.36 -7.14
C ALA A 64 11.61 3.42 -8.34
N GLY A 65 12.78 3.41 -8.95
CA GLY A 65 13.10 2.50 -10.06
C GLY A 65 13.03 1.03 -9.66
N THR A 66 12.93 0.16 -10.67
CA THR A 66 12.81 -1.30 -10.53
C THR A 66 13.95 -1.89 -9.71
N SER A 67 15.19 -1.45 -9.93
CA SER A 67 16.36 -1.95 -9.19
C SER A 67 16.25 -1.70 -7.68
N LYS A 68 15.81 -0.52 -7.25
CA LYS A 68 15.61 -0.24 -5.82
C LYS A 68 14.49 -1.09 -5.22
N ARG A 69 13.42 -1.34 -5.97
CA ARG A 69 12.31 -2.19 -5.53
C ARG A 69 12.76 -3.64 -5.37
N PHE A 70 13.60 -4.12 -6.28
CA PHE A 70 14.19 -5.46 -6.21
C PHE A 70 15.14 -5.60 -5.00
N VAL A 71 16.01 -4.61 -4.78
CA VAL A 71 16.88 -4.59 -3.60
C VAL A 71 16.06 -4.57 -2.30
N ASN A 72 14.98 -3.78 -2.23
CA ASN A 72 14.05 -3.80 -1.11
C ASN A 72 13.52 -5.21 -0.83
N TYR A 73 13.06 -5.90 -1.90
CA TYR A 73 12.55 -7.25 -1.77
C TYR A 73 13.59 -8.22 -1.21
N ILE A 74 14.82 -8.18 -1.70
CA ILE A 74 15.91 -9.06 -1.20
C ILE A 74 16.18 -8.79 0.27
N ILE A 75 16.36 -7.52 0.66
CA ILE A 75 16.66 -7.15 2.05
C ILE A 75 15.49 -7.54 2.97
N ASP A 76 14.26 -7.28 2.55
CA ASP A 76 13.08 -7.66 3.32
C ASP A 76 12.94 -9.18 3.43
N SER A 77 13.26 -9.95 2.38
CA SER A 77 13.25 -11.42 2.43
C SER A 77 14.26 -11.95 3.44
N ILE A 78 15.45 -11.39 3.48
CA ILE A 78 16.47 -11.75 4.49
C ILE A 78 15.96 -11.40 5.89
N ALA A 79 15.43 -10.21 6.10
CA ALA A 79 14.90 -9.77 7.39
C ALA A 79 13.75 -10.66 7.88
N ILE A 80 12.82 -11.04 6.99
CA ILE A 80 11.71 -11.94 7.30
C ILE A 80 12.24 -13.35 7.67
N SER A 81 13.22 -13.87 6.93
CA SER A 81 13.82 -15.16 7.21
C SER A 81 14.50 -15.19 8.58
N ILE A 82 15.23 -14.13 8.92
CA ILE A 82 15.85 -14.00 10.25
C ILE A 82 14.77 -13.94 11.34
N LEU A 83 13.74 -13.12 11.14
CA LEU A 83 12.62 -13.00 12.08
C LEU A 83 11.91 -14.33 12.29
N TYR A 84 11.66 -15.06 11.19
CA TYR A 84 11.05 -16.39 11.25
C TYR A 84 11.89 -17.40 12.05
N LEU A 85 13.21 -17.44 11.80
CA LEU A 85 14.12 -18.32 12.55
C LEU A 85 14.19 -17.95 14.04
N LEU A 86 14.16 -16.66 14.38
CA LEU A 86 14.09 -16.21 15.76
C LEU A 86 12.80 -16.67 16.45
N ILE A 87 11.65 -16.54 15.78
CA ILE A 87 10.37 -17.01 16.31
C ILE A 87 10.41 -18.52 16.54
N LEU A 88 10.90 -19.30 15.56
CA LEU A 88 11.04 -20.75 15.69
C LEU A 88 11.98 -21.13 16.84
N SER A 89 13.09 -20.40 17.03
CA SER A 89 14.02 -20.64 18.12
C SER A 89 13.37 -20.41 19.48
N VAL A 90 12.62 -19.31 19.64
CA VAL A 90 11.90 -19.01 20.89
C VAL A 90 10.83 -20.07 21.17
N VAL A 91 10.03 -20.41 20.17
CA VAL A 91 9.01 -21.47 20.25
C VAL A 91 9.67 -22.80 20.62
N GLY A 92 10.77 -23.15 19.95
CA GLY A 92 11.55 -24.36 20.24
C GLY A 92 12.01 -24.42 21.68
N ILE A 93 12.62 -23.37 22.24
CA ILE A 93 13.09 -23.30 23.61
C ILE A 93 11.94 -23.51 24.62
N ILE A 94 10.78 -22.93 24.36
CA ILE A 94 9.60 -23.08 25.23
C ILE A 94 9.09 -24.51 25.19
N PHE A 95 8.91 -25.11 24.02
CA PHE A 95 8.31 -26.43 23.86
C PHE A 95 9.23 -27.58 24.19
N ILE A 96 10.55 -27.45 24.06
CA ILE A 96 11.52 -28.46 24.54
C ILE A 96 11.30 -28.79 26.01
N LYS A 97 10.99 -27.77 26.83
CA LYS A 97 10.81 -27.95 28.27
C LYS A 97 9.39 -28.37 28.69
N THR A 98 8.38 -28.00 27.87
CA THR A 98 6.97 -28.21 28.26
C THR A 98 6.33 -29.41 27.57
N ASN A 99 6.53 -29.58 26.27
CA ASN A 99 5.89 -30.62 25.45
C ASN A 99 6.73 -30.98 24.22
N PRO A 100 7.74 -31.85 24.33
CA PRO A 100 8.63 -32.17 23.21
C PRO A 100 7.93 -32.87 22.04
N GLU A 101 6.81 -33.54 22.27
CA GLU A 101 6.00 -34.17 21.20
C GLU A 101 5.37 -33.12 20.27
N ILE A 102 4.87 -32.03 20.84
CA ILE A 102 4.30 -30.90 20.04
C ILE A 102 5.39 -30.26 19.18
N LEU A 103 6.60 -30.14 19.73
CA LEU A 103 7.74 -29.60 18.99
C LEU A 103 8.09 -30.48 17.79
N ASN A 104 8.15 -31.81 17.97
CA ASN A 104 8.42 -32.75 16.89
C ASN A 104 7.34 -32.69 15.82
N PHE A 105 6.06 -32.60 16.20
CA PHE A 105 4.95 -32.41 15.27
C PHE A 105 5.09 -31.09 14.48
N LEU A 106 5.40 -29.98 15.14
CA LEU A 106 5.55 -28.66 14.49
C LEU A 106 6.74 -28.62 13.53
N LEU A 107 7.86 -29.26 13.87
CA LEU A 107 9.09 -29.17 13.07
C LEU A 107 9.17 -30.22 11.95
N ASN A 108 8.71 -31.44 12.20
CA ASN A 108 8.96 -32.58 11.31
C ASN A 108 7.71 -33.06 10.57
N ASP A 109 6.54 -33.10 11.22
CA ASP A 109 5.36 -33.73 10.65
C ASP A 109 4.43 -32.78 9.90
N SER A 110 4.62 -31.48 10.05
CA SER A 110 3.70 -30.47 9.50
C SER A 110 4.39 -29.44 8.61
N GLN A 111 4.88 -29.87 7.45
CA GLN A 111 5.44 -28.98 6.45
C GLN A 111 4.48 -27.83 6.07
N TYR A 112 3.18 -28.14 5.93
CA TYR A 112 2.16 -27.13 5.63
C TYR A 112 2.00 -26.07 6.72
N LEU A 113 2.12 -26.48 8.00
CA LEU A 113 2.03 -25.54 9.12
C LEU A 113 3.22 -24.58 9.14
N ASN A 114 4.41 -25.06 8.80
CA ASN A 114 5.59 -24.22 8.69
C ASN A 114 5.45 -23.19 7.55
N TYR A 115 4.89 -23.58 6.41
CA TYR A 115 4.59 -22.62 5.34
C TYR A 115 3.55 -21.58 5.74
N LEU A 116 2.47 -21.99 6.41
CA LEU A 116 1.45 -21.08 6.91
C LEU A 116 2.02 -20.10 7.93
N LEU A 117 2.85 -20.58 8.84
CA LEU A 117 3.53 -19.74 9.83
C LEU A 117 4.46 -18.73 9.14
N PHE A 118 5.26 -19.17 8.17
CA PHE A 118 6.11 -18.27 7.38
C PHE A 118 5.31 -17.18 6.68
N ILE A 119 4.20 -17.54 6.03
CA ILE A 119 3.29 -16.59 5.38
C ILE A 119 2.74 -15.60 6.40
N PHE A 120 2.31 -16.08 7.56
CA PHE A 120 1.78 -15.23 8.63
C PHE A 120 2.83 -14.22 9.14
N VAL A 121 4.06 -14.68 9.37
CA VAL A 121 5.18 -13.81 9.77
C VAL A 121 5.48 -12.77 8.67
N MET A 122 5.50 -13.20 7.42
CA MET A 122 5.72 -12.30 6.27
C MET A 122 4.64 -11.22 6.18
N LEU A 123 3.36 -11.60 6.27
CA LEU A 123 2.25 -10.65 6.22
C LEU A 123 2.29 -9.69 7.41
N GLY A 124 2.53 -10.21 8.61
CA GLY A 124 2.69 -9.41 9.83
C GLY A 124 3.81 -8.40 9.71
N TYR A 125 4.98 -8.82 9.22
CA TYR A 125 6.12 -7.94 8.99
C TYR A 125 5.76 -6.76 8.08
N TYR A 126 5.24 -7.03 6.89
CA TYR A 126 4.88 -5.97 5.95
C TYR A 126 3.77 -5.07 6.50
N PHE A 127 2.72 -5.66 7.05
CA PHE A 127 1.59 -4.89 7.58
C PHE A 127 2.00 -3.96 8.72
N ILE A 128 2.75 -4.47 9.70
CA ILE A 128 3.19 -3.68 10.84
C ILE A 128 4.13 -2.56 10.39
N PHE A 129 5.20 -2.88 9.68
CA PHE A 129 6.18 -1.87 9.28
C PHE A 129 5.58 -0.80 8.35
N GLU A 130 4.81 -1.19 7.35
CA GLU A 130 4.21 -0.22 6.41
C GLU A 130 3.08 0.60 7.07
N SER A 131 2.32 0.04 8.03
CA SER A 131 1.27 0.79 8.75
C SER A 131 1.85 1.84 9.68
N PHE A 132 2.89 1.50 10.44
CA PHE A 132 3.47 2.44 11.42
C PHE A 132 4.41 3.45 10.80
N THR A 133 5.26 3.05 9.87
CA THR A 133 6.35 3.90 9.35
C THR A 133 6.22 4.27 7.88
N GLY A 134 5.34 3.57 7.13
CA GLY A 134 5.30 3.65 5.66
C GLY A 134 6.50 3.01 4.98
N ARG A 135 7.35 2.27 5.74
CA ARG A 135 8.61 1.71 5.25
C ARG A 135 8.89 0.37 5.90
N THR A 136 9.47 -0.55 5.13
CA THR A 136 10.10 -1.76 5.64
C THR A 136 11.59 -1.52 5.89
N ILE A 137 12.31 -2.50 6.45
CA ILE A 137 13.76 -2.43 6.65
C ILE A 137 14.47 -2.18 5.32
N GLY A 138 14.10 -2.93 4.26
CA GLY A 138 14.66 -2.75 2.93
C GLY A 138 14.43 -1.33 2.40
N LYS A 139 13.22 -0.79 2.54
CA LYS A 139 12.88 0.58 2.14
C LYS A 139 13.60 1.64 2.97
N TYR A 140 13.90 1.33 4.22
CA TYR A 140 14.69 2.24 5.06
C TYR A 140 16.12 2.38 4.55
N ILE A 141 16.75 1.25 4.20
CA ILE A 141 18.13 1.20 3.68
C ILE A 141 18.22 1.87 2.30
N THR A 142 17.27 1.62 1.41
CA THR A 142 17.27 2.19 0.04
C THR A 142 16.73 3.62 -0.03
N LYS A 143 16.36 4.21 1.12
CA LYS A 143 15.77 5.55 1.22
C LYS A 143 14.50 5.70 0.36
N THR A 144 13.63 4.68 0.39
CA THR A 144 12.33 4.73 -0.27
C THR A 144 11.19 4.74 0.74
N THR A 145 10.00 5.15 0.33
CA THR A 145 8.80 5.17 1.17
C THR A 145 7.55 4.91 0.34
N VAL A 146 6.52 4.35 0.97
CA VAL A 146 5.20 4.16 0.35
C VAL A 146 4.37 5.39 0.58
N VAL A 147 3.70 5.86 -0.48
CA VAL A 147 2.76 6.98 -0.42
C VAL A 147 1.47 6.64 -1.18
N ASP A 148 0.39 7.36 -0.86
CA ASP A 148 -0.85 7.35 -1.63
C ASP A 148 -0.70 8.17 -2.94
N LYS A 149 -1.77 8.25 -3.72
CA LYS A 149 -1.81 9.05 -4.96
C LYS A 149 -1.60 10.55 -4.72
N GLU A 150 -1.83 11.01 -3.51
CA GLU A 150 -1.64 12.40 -3.09
C GLU A 150 -0.26 12.67 -2.45
N GLY A 151 0.61 11.65 -2.38
CA GLY A 151 1.95 11.75 -1.79
C GLY A 151 1.94 11.78 -0.26
N ARG A 152 0.84 11.37 0.40
CA ARG A 152 0.71 11.24 1.86
C ARG A 152 1.01 9.82 2.30
N LYS A 153 1.13 9.62 3.61
CA LYS A 153 1.22 8.26 4.18
C LYS A 153 -0.05 7.47 3.85
N PRO A 154 0.05 6.22 3.36
CA PRO A 154 -1.11 5.42 3.01
C PRO A 154 -1.94 5.11 4.25
N VAL A 155 -3.26 5.06 4.09
CA VAL A 155 -4.17 4.63 5.16
C VAL A 155 -4.07 3.12 5.36
N VAL A 156 -4.42 2.64 6.56
CA VAL A 156 -4.30 1.22 6.96
C VAL A 156 -4.97 0.27 5.97
N LYS A 157 -6.13 0.65 5.41
CA LYS A 157 -6.83 -0.13 4.38
C LYS A 157 -5.98 -0.37 3.14
N MET A 158 -5.27 0.66 2.66
CA MET A 158 -4.38 0.55 1.50
C MET A 158 -3.18 -0.37 1.81
N VAL A 159 -2.61 -0.25 3.03
CA VAL A 159 -1.53 -1.12 3.48
C VAL A 159 -1.98 -2.57 3.56
N PHE A 160 -3.19 -2.83 4.06
CA PHE A 160 -3.76 -4.17 4.13
C PHE A 160 -3.92 -4.79 2.73
N ILE A 161 -4.54 -4.08 1.79
CA ILE A 161 -4.69 -4.54 0.40
C ILE A 161 -3.31 -4.84 -0.20
N ARG A 162 -2.35 -3.94 -0.03
CA ARG A 162 -0.98 -4.08 -0.50
C ARG A 162 -0.30 -5.35 0.06
N THR A 163 -0.50 -5.61 1.35
CA THR A 163 0.06 -6.78 2.03
C THR A 163 -0.52 -8.08 1.48
N ILE A 164 -1.83 -8.14 1.28
CA ILE A 164 -2.50 -9.32 0.68
C ILE A 164 -2.07 -9.54 -0.77
N CYS A 165 -1.92 -8.48 -1.56
CA CYS A 165 -1.47 -8.59 -2.96
C CYS A 165 -0.09 -9.26 -3.10
N ARG A 166 0.74 -9.26 -2.05
CA ARG A 166 2.03 -9.97 -2.05
C ARG A 166 1.90 -11.49 -2.04
N LEU A 167 0.71 -12.03 -1.73
CA LEU A 167 0.43 -13.46 -1.85
C LEU A 167 0.17 -13.90 -3.30
N ILE A 168 -0.04 -12.95 -4.22
CA ILE A 168 -0.26 -13.28 -5.63
C ILE A 168 1.03 -13.86 -6.20
N PRO A 169 0.99 -15.09 -6.74
CA PRO A 169 2.15 -15.70 -7.37
C PRO A 169 2.71 -14.79 -8.48
N PHE A 170 4.04 -14.72 -8.56
CA PHE A 170 4.73 -13.89 -9.56
C PHE A 170 4.53 -12.38 -9.43
N GLU A 171 3.98 -11.89 -8.30
CA GLU A 171 3.86 -10.46 -8.04
C GLU A 171 5.21 -9.73 -8.22
N LEU A 172 6.30 -10.38 -7.82
CA LEU A 172 7.67 -9.89 -8.02
C LEU A 172 7.97 -9.56 -9.49
N LEU A 173 7.46 -10.34 -10.44
CA LEU A 173 7.67 -10.12 -11.87
C LEU A 173 6.88 -8.92 -12.40
N SER A 174 5.81 -8.52 -11.70
CA SER A 174 4.93 -7.44 -12.15
C SER A 174 5.60 -6.07 -12.24
N TYR A 175 6.67 -5.85 -11.47
CA TYR A 175 7.44 -4.61 -11.51
C TYR A 175 8.84 -4.74 -12.10
N LEU A 176 9.19 -5.91 -12.69
CA LEU A 176 10.43 -6.07 -13.46
C LEU A 176 10.34 -5.42 -14.84
N GLY A 177 9.14 -5.11 -15.33
CA GLY A 177 8.93 -4.32 -16.55
C GLY A 177 9.32 -2.85 -16.32
N GLU A 178 9.93 -2.21 -17.32
CA GLU A 178 10.35 -0.81 -17.22
C GLU A 178 9.17 0.12 -16.94
N GLY A 179 9.29 0.92 -15.87
CA GLY A 179 8.35 1.99 -15.53
C GLY A 179 6.96 1.56 -15.04
N LYS A 180 6.69 0.25 -14.88
CA LYS A 180 5.37 -0.22 -14.43
C LYS A 180 5.30 -0.30 -12.90
N PRO A 181 4.22 0.18 -12.27
CA PRO A 181 3.96 -0.08 -10.87
C PRO A 181 3.68 -1.58 -10.67
N GLY A 182 4.13 -2.16 -9.55
CA GLY A 182 3.79 -3.54 -9.19
C GLY A 182 2.29 -3.70 -8.93
N TRP A 183 1.78 -4.93 -9.00
CA TRP A 183 0.37 -5.22 -8.73
C TRP A 183 -0.06 -4.75 -7.34
N HIS A 184 0.77 -4.92 -6.32
CA HIS A 184 0.49 -4.42 -4.98
C HIS A 184 0.37 -2.89 -4.93
N ASP A 185 1.14 -2.15 -5.75
CA ASP A 185 1.04 -0.70 -5.86
C ASP A 185 -0.26 -0.28 -6.56
N THR A 186 -0.57 -0.94 -7.69
CA THR A 186 -1.74 -0.61 -8.52
C THR A 186 -3.06 -0.90 -7.78
N LEU A 187 -3.20 -2.12 -7.22
CA LEU A 187 -4.42 -2.56 -6.55
C LEU A 187 -4.68 -1.82 -5.24
N SER A 188 -3.64 -1.43 -4.53
CA SER A 188 -3.77 -0.65 -3.29
C SER A 188 -3.88 0.86 -3.51
N GLY A 189 -3.67 1.35 -4.74
CA GLY A 189 -3.65 2.79 -5.04
C GLY A 189 -2.49 3.53 -4.39
N THR A 190 -1.36 2.85 -4.19
CA THR A 190 -0.15 3.41 -3.58
C THR A 190 1.01 3.43 -4.56
N THR A 191 2.08 4.12 -4.21
CA THR A 191 3.33 4.15 -5.00
C THR A 191 4.53 4.20 -4.07
N THR A 192 5.62 3.53 -4.48
CA THR A 192 6.90 3.61 -3.76
C THR A 192 7.76 4.72 -4.39
N ILE A 193 8.13 5.72 -3.60
CA ILE A 193 8.92 6.87 -4.05
C ILE A 193 10.29 6.94 -3.35
N ASN A 194 11.24 7.61 -3.98
CA ASN A 194 12.50 8.00 -3.37
C ASN A 194 12.26 9.13 -2.37
N LYS A 195 12.92 9.08 -1.22
CA LYS A 195 12.86 10.11 -0.19
C LYS A 195 14.05 11.06 -0.29
#